data_17050f77eb451aec1bf366717764a1d2
#
_entry.id   17050f77eb451aec1bf366717764a1d2
#
_cell.length_a   1.000
_cell.length_b   1.000
_cell.length_c   1.000
_cell.angle_alpha   90.00
_cell.angle_beta   90.00
_cell.angle_gamma   90.00
#
_symmetry.space_group_name_H-M   'P 1'
#
loop_
_entity.id
_entity.type
_entity.pdbx_description
1 polymer ?
#
loop_
_entity_poly.entity_id
_entity_poly.type
_entity_poly.pdbx_seq_one_letter_code
_entity_poly.pdbx_strand_id
1 'polypeptide(L)'
;MMDAVLAGEAASVGVRGPVSGLGFFATHDAWRGTPRIMVCLEGMRGLPRLLQIGGLRHEAGHSVLHGSLEHYIFPMPRSLLRASELLGGSGELAETLLYLLSIAVKDFEVERLLVDHGFIDCQFAYAEYV
;
A
#
# COMPACT_ATOMS: atom_id res chain seq x y z
N MET A 1 -15.91 -5.27 5.63
CA MET A 1 -16.40 -4.01 6.27
C MET A 1 -15.31 -2.94 6.31
N MET A 2 -14.09 -3.24 6.76
CA MET A 2 -12.95 -2.29 6.76
C MET A 2 -12.64 -1.72 5.37
N ASP A 3 -12.55 -2.57 4.34
CA ASP A 3 -12.22 -2.16 2.97
C ASP A 3 -13.24 -1.20 2.37
N ALA A 4 -14.52 -1.37 2.66
CA ALA A 4 -15.57 -0.48 2.16
C ALA A 4 -15.49 0.92 2.80
N VAL A 5 -15.17 0.99 4.10
CA VAL A 5 -14.99 2.27 4.81
C VAL A 5 -13.76 3.00 4.26
N LEU A 6 -12.65 2.27 4.08
CA LEU A 6 -11.42 2.84 3.53
C LEU A 6 -11.57 3.31 2.09
N ALA A 7 -12.28 2.56 1.26
CA ALA A 7 -12.57 2.96 -0.12
C ALA A 7 -13.41 4.24 -0.16
N GLY A 8 -14.39 4.38 0.72
CA GLY A 8 -15.20 5.60 0.83
C GLY A 8 -14.39 6.81 1.30
N GLU A 9 -13.54 6.64 2.30
CA GLU A 9 -12.64 7.70 2.78
C GLU A 9 -11.61 8.11 1.73
N ALA A 10 -11.00 7.15 1.04
CA ALA A 10 -10.06 7.40 -0.05
C ALA A 10 -10.70 8.21 -1.18
N ALA A 11 -11.91 7.82 -1.60
CA ALA A 11 -12.66 8.54 -2.63
C ALA A 11 -12.97 9.99 -2.23
N SER A 12 -13.26 10.24 -0.96
CA SER A 12 -13.56 11.59 -0.45
C SER A 12 -12.40 12.57 -0.56
N VAL A 13 -11.16 12.08 -0.60
CA VAL A 13 -9.92 12.89 -0.76
C VAL A 13 -9.27 12.71 -2.13
N GLY A 14 -9.94 12.05 -3.08
CA GLY A 14 -9.44 11.86 -4.43
C GLY A 14 -8.35 10.78 -4.56
N VAL A 15 -8.27 9.89 -3.59
CA VAL A 15 -7.31 8.77 -3.56
C VAL A 15 -8.01 7.48 -3.96
N ARG A 16 -7.32 6.62 -4.71
CA ARG A 16 -7.78 5.27 -4.96
C ARG A 16 -7.59 4.42 -3.71
N GLY A 17 -8.67 3.83 -3.22
CA GLY A 17 -8.65 2.97 -2.05
C GLY A 17 -7.99 1.62 -2.31
N PRO A 18 -7.73 0.83 -1.25
CA PRO A 18 -7.11 -0.48 -1.37
C PRO A 18 -7.95 -1.42 -2.22
N VAL A 19 -7.26 -2.29 -2.97
CA VAL A 19 -7.94 -3.35 -3.72
C VAL A 19 -8.45 -4.40 -2.73
N SER A 20 -9.75 -4.59 -2.69
CA SER A 20 -10.40 -5.58 -1.83
C SER A 20 -9.93 -7.00 -2.21
N GLY A 21 -9.71 -7.84 -1.20
CA GLY A 21 -9.41 -9.27 -1.39
C GLY A 21 -7.93 -9.65 -1.36
N LEU A 22 -7.01 -8.72 -1.19
CA LEU A 22 -5.64 -9.04 -0.81
C LEU A 22 -5.64 -9.33 0.69
N GLY A 23 -5.19 -10.53 1.07
CA GLY A 23 -5.25 -11.05 2.44
C GLY A 23 -4.34 -10.36 3.46
N PHE A 24 -4.24 -9.04 3.39
CA PHE A 24 -3.47 -8.24 4.33
C PHE A 24 -4.19 -8.12 5.67
N PHE A 25 -3.47 -8.34 6.75
CA PHE A 25 -3.98 -8.13 8.10
C PHE A 25 -3.71 -6.71 8.64
N ALA A 26 -2.89 -5.93 7.96
CA ALA A 26 -2.61 -4.53 8.28
C ALA A 26 -2.58 -3.68 7.01
N THR A 27 -2.86 -2.40 7.17
CA THR A 27 -2.76 -1.38 6.11
C THR A 27 -2.49 -0.02 6.74
N HIS A 28 -2.02 0.91 5.92
CA HIS A 28 -1.72 2.28 6.34
C HIS A 28 -2.39 3.30 5.42
N ASP A 29 -2.55 4.50 5.91
CA ASP A 29 -2.84 5.69 5.12
C ASP A 29 -2.43 6.98 5.85
N ALA A 30 -2.49 8.10 5.12
CA ALA A 30 -2.28 9.43 5.66
C ALA A 30 -3.30 10.45 5.07
N TRP A 31 -4.46 9.97 4.65
CA TRP A 31 -5.46 10.78 3.93
C TRP A 31 -6.02 11.92 4.76
N ARG A 32 -5.97 11.82 6.09
CA ARG A 32 -6.40 12.86 7.03
C ARG A 32 -5.27 13.78 7.49
N GLY A 33 -4.11 13.73 6.83
CA GLY A 33 -2.93 14.52 7.19
C GLY A 33 -2.11 13.96 8.36
N THR A 34 -2.52 12.83 8.92
CA THR A 34 -1.80 12.10 9.96
C THR A 34 -1.67 10.64 9.56
N PRO A 35 -0.48 10.05 9.62
CA PRO A 35 -0.31 8.62 9.36
C PRO A 35 -1.12 7.79 10.35
N ARG A 36 -1.80 6.78 9.84
CA ARG A 36 -2.47 5.78 10.67
C ARG A 36 -2.21 4.38 10.13
N ILE A 37 -2.14 3.42 11.04
CA ILE A 37 -2.03 2.00 10.74
C ILE A 37 -3.27 1.33 11.27
N MET A 38 -3.94 0.58 10.42
CA MET A 38 -5.12 -0.19 10.76
C MET A 38 -4.79 -1.66 10.74
N VAL A 39 -5.22 -2.39 11.78
CA VAL A 39 -4.92 -3.81 11.95
C VAL A 39 -6.21 -4.61 12.06
N CYS A 40 -6.34 -5.63 11.24
CA CYS A 40 -7.38 -6.63 11.36
C CYS A 40 -6.92 -7.71 12.35
N LEU A 41 -7.38 -7.63 13.60
CA LEU A 41 -6.97 -8.57 14.65
C LEU A 41 -7.36 -10.01 14.32
N GLU A 42 -8.50 -10.23 13.66
CA GLU A 42 -8.92 -11.56 13.24
C GLU A 42 -7.99 -12.13 12.17
N GLY A 43 -7.61 -11.31 11.17
CA GLY A 43 -6.68 -11.72 10.13
C GLY A 43 -5.25 -11.96 10.65
N MET A 44 -4.85 -11.25 11.70
CA MET A 44 -3.54 -11.40 12.33
C MET A 44 -3.47 -12.60 13.28
N ARG A 45 -4.63 -12.97 13.88
CA ARG A 45 -4.70 -14.06 14.86
C ARG A 45 -4.32 -15.40 14.21
N GLY A 46 -3.41 -16.11 14.85
CA GLY A 46 -2.95 -17.42 14.37
C GLY A 46 -1.79 -17.36 13.37
N LEU A 47 -1.41 -16.19 12.87
CA LEU A 47 -0.20 -16.05 12.07
C LEU A 47 1.07 -16.19 12.93
N PRO A 48 2.18 -16.70 12.37
CA PRO A 48 3.46 -16.72 13.06
C PRO A 48 3.86 -15.31 13.56
N ARG A 49 4.42 -15.24 14.76
CA ARG A 49 4.80 -13.96 15.37
C ARG A 49 5.75 -13.12 14.50
N LEU A 50 6.68 -13.77 13.84
CA LEU A 50 7.65 -13.12 12.96
C LEU A 50 6.95 -12.42 11.77
N LEU A 51 5.93 -13.07 11.21
CA LEU A 51 5.09 -12.54 10.17
C LEU A 51 4.25 -11.34 10.66
N GLN A 52 3.64 -11.47 11.85
CA GLN A 52 2.88 -10.36 12.45
C GLN A 52 3.77 -9.12 12.64
N ILE A 53 4.98 -9.31 13.16
CA ILE A 53 5.96 -8.24 13.35
C ILE A 53 6.40 -7.65 12.00
N GLY A 54 6.64 -8.49 11.01
CA GLY A 54 7.01 -8.07 9.65
C GLY A 54 5.98 -7.15 9.03
N GLY A 55 4.72 -7.55 9.03
CA GLY A 55 3.63 -6.74 8.50
C GLY A 55 3.44 -5.41 9.24
N LEU A 56 3.48 -5.41 10.57
CA LEU A 56 3.36 -4.17 11.35
C LEU A 56 4.54 -3.21 11.12
N ARG A 57 5.76 -3.72 10.98
CA ARG A 57 6.95 -2.92 10.65
C ARG A 57 6.86 -2.37 9.23
N HIS A 58 6.37 -3.15 8.29
CA HIS A 58 6.14 -2.71 6.92
C HIS A 58 5.20 -1.49 6.88
N GLU A 59 4.04 -1.59 7.53
CA GLU A 59 3.09 -0.47 7.61
C GLU A 59 3.66 0.74 8.37
N ALA A 60 4.46 0.50 9.41
CA ALA A 60 5.16 1.57 10.11
C ALA A 60 6.21 2.25 9.21
N GLY A 61 6.92 1.50 8.37
CA GLY A 61 7.83 2.03 7.37
C GLY A 61 7.13 2.98 6.39
N HIS A 62 5.96 2.62 5.91
CA HIS A 62 5.12 3.52 5.10
C HIS A 62 4.74 4.79 5.85
N SER A 63 4.39 4.69 7.13
CA SER A 63 4.05 5.88 7.93
C SER A 63 5.23 6.84 8.08
N VAL A 64 6.45 6.32 8.11
CA VAL A 64 7.69 7.13 8.17
C VAL A 64 8.01 7.77 6.82
N LEU A 65 7.97 7.00 5.72
CA LEU A 65 8.39 7.46 4.40
C LEU A 65 7.27 8.18 3.63
N HIS A 66 6.03 7.75 3.82
CA HIS A 66 4.88 8.17 3.03
C HIS A 66 3.73 8.69 3.91
N GLY A 67 4.07 9.34 5.02
CA GLY A 67 3.12 9.77 6.06
C GLY A 67 2.36 11.06 5.74
N SER A 68 2.24 11.46 4.46
CA SER A 68 1.49 12.65 4.03
C SER A 68 0.68 12.40 2.78
N LEU A 69 -0.36 13.21 2.57
CA LEU A 69 -1.34 13.05 1.49
C LEU A 69 -0.70 13.07 0.09
N GLU A 70 0.35 13.85 -0.09
CA GLU A 70 1.08 13.97 -1.37
C GLU A 70 1.61 12.66 -1.93
N HIS A 71 1.86 11.67 -1.06
CA HIS A 71 2.28 10.32 -1.47
C HIS A 71 1.14 9.44 -2.00
N TYR A 72 -0.10 9.93 -1.98
CA TYR A 72 -1.29 9.19 -2.43
C TYR A 72 -2.01 9.84 -3.60
N ILE A 73 -1.65 11.06 -3.96
CA ILE A 73 -2.26 11.81 -5.06
C ILE A 73 -1.19 12.06 -6.12
N PHE A 74 -1.38 11.46 -7.30
CA PHE A 74 -0.46 11.60 -8.42
C PHE A 74 -1.21 12.12 -9.66
N PRO A 75 -0.64 13.11 -10.37
CA PRO A 75 -1.14 13.45 -11.70
C PRO A 75 -0.90 12.27 -12.64
N MET A 76 -1.87 11.99 -13.52
CA MET A 76 -1.75 10.94 -14.52
C MET A 76 -0.67 11.31 -15.56
N PRO A 77 0.44 10.52 -15.69
CA PRO A 77 1.44 10.79 -16.71
C PRO A 77 0.86 10.57 -18.12
N ARG A 78 1.09 11.51 -19.03
CA ARG A 78 0.66 11.39 -20.43
C ARG A 78 1.22 10.16 -21.13
N SER A 79 2.47 9.78 -20.80
CA SER A 79 3.11 8.58 -21.31
C SER A 79 2.36 7.31 -20.93
N LEU A 80 1.82 7.25 -19.72
CA LEU A 80 1.06 6.11 -19.23
C LEU A 80 -0.31 6.00 -19.90
N LEU A 81 -1.00 7.13 -20.09
CA LEU A 81 -2.24 7.18 -20.87
C LEU A 81 -2.01 6.66 -22.28
N ARG A 82 -0.99 7.18 -22.97
CA ARG A 82 -0.66 6.78 -24.34
C ARG A 82 -0.27 5.29 -24.43
N ALA A 83 0.50 4.78 -23.47
CA ALA A 83 0.83 3.35 -23.42
C ALA A 83 -0.42 2.49 -23.25
N SER A 84 -1.35 2.89 -22.37
CA SER A 84 -2.63 2.22 -22.16
C SER A 84 -3.46 2.18 -23.45
N GLU A 85 -3.56 3.30 -24.18
CA GLU A 85 -4.26 3.40 -25.47
C GLU A 85 -3.65 2.47 -26.53
N LEU A 86 -2.31 2.44 -26.63
CA LEU A 86 -1.58 1.57 -27.58
C LEU A 86 -1.81 0.08 -27.29
N LEU A 87 -2.07 -0.29 -26.04
CA LEU A 87 -2.41 -1.65 -25.62
C LEU A 87 -3.93 -1.94 -25.79
N GLY A 88 -4.69 -1.02 -26.35
CA GLY A 88 -6.15 -1.16 -26.51
C GLY A 88 -6.92 -0.99 -25.20
N GLY A 89 -6.27 -0.43 -24.17
CA GLY A 89 -6.88 -0.19 -22.87
C GLY A 89 -7.56 1.18 -22.78
N SER A 90 -8.31 1.34 -21.69
CA SER A 90 -8.99 2.59 -21.32
C SER A 90 -8.19 3.43 -20.33
N GLY A 91 -8.69 4.63 -20.00
CA GLY A 91 -8.15 5.43 -18.90
C GLY A 91 -8.15 4.69 -17.57
N GLU A 92 -9.08 3.79 -17.32
CA GLU A 92 -9.13 2.93 -16.14
C GLU A 92 -7.93 1.97 -16.05
N LEU A 93 -7.47 1.44 -17.19
CA LEU A 93 -6.23 0.65 -17.21
C LEU A 93 -5.02 1.51 -16.83
N ALA A 94 -4.92 2.73 -17.33
CA ALA A 94 -3.85 3.64 -16.97
C ALA A 94 -3.86 3.98 -15.47
N GLU A 95 -5.03 4.23 -14.89
CA GLU A 95 -5.19 4.46 -13.45
C GLU A 95 -4.78 3.24 -12.62
N THR A 96 -5.17 2.04 -13.04
CA THR A 96 -4.78 0.79 -12.38
C THR A 96 -3.27 0.60 -12.41
N LEU A 97 -2.66 0.81 -13.57
CA LEU A 97 -1.20 0.70 -13.71
C LEU A 97 -0.46 1.74 -12.86
N LEU A 98 -0.93 2.99 -12.83
CA LEU A 98 -0.34 4.03 -11.99
C LEU A 98 -0.42 3.66 -10.51
N TYR A 99 -1.56 3.15 -10.07
CA TYR A 99 -1.75 2.68 -8.70
C TYR A 99 -0.78 1.55 -8.33
N LEU A 100 -0.69 0.52 -9.17
CA LEU A 100 0.21 -0.62 -8.93
C LEU A 100 1.69 -0.21 -8.93
N LEU A 101 2.09 0.65 -9.85
CA LEU A 101 3.46 1.19 -9.90
C LEU A 101 3.77 2.00 -8.64
N SER A 102 2.84 2.82 -8.17
CA SER A 102 3.04 3.62 -6.96
C SER A 102 3.19 2.75 -5.71
N ILE A 103 2.45 1.65 -5.61
CA ILE A 103 2.60 0.66 -4.53
C ILE A 103 3.97 0.01 -4.62
N ALA A 104 4.35 -0.51 -5.78
CA ALA A 104 5.62 -1.21 -5.95
C ALA A 104 6.82 -0.34 -5.58
N VAL A 105 6.82 0.93 -5.94
CA VAL A 105 7.89 1.88 -5.57
C VAL A 105 7.92 2.10 -4.07
N LYS A 106 6.77 2.36 -3.45
CA LYS A 106 6.69 2.60 -2.01
C LYS A 106 7.10 1.38 -1.19
N ASP A 107 6.66 0.19 -1.59
CA ASP A 107 7.04 -1.05 -0.92
C ASP A 107 8.55 -1.29 -1.03
N PHE A 108 9.15 -1.05 -2.18
CA PHE A 108 10.59 -1.14 -2.35
C PHE A 108 11.35 -0.17 -1.44
N GLU A 109 10.89 1.07 -1.29
CA GLU A 109 11.50 2.05 -0.38
C GLU A 109 11.39 1.63 1.08
N VAL A 110 10.24 1.09 1.49
CA VAL A 110 10.02 0.55 2.83
C VAL A 110 10.92 -0.65 3.10
N GLU A 111 10.98 -1.61 2.18
CA GLU A 111 11.86 -2.77 2.33
C GLU A 111 13.32 -2.36 2.49
N ARG A 112 13.81 -1.42 1.71
CA ARG A 112 15.15 -0.87 1.88
C ARG A 112 15.36 -0.27 3.27
N LEU A 113 14.44 0.57 3.73
CA LEU A 113 14.51 1.18 5.06
C LEU A 113 14.62 0.11 6.15
N LEU A 114 13.79 -0.92 6.08
CA LEU A 114 13.72 -1.95 7.10
C LEU A 114 14.94 -2.87 7.09
N VAL A 115 15.45 -3.21 5.91
CA VAL A 115 16.69 -3.98 5.75
C VAL A 115 17.89 -3.20 6.28
N ASP A 116 17.99 -1.91 5.97
CA ASP A 116 19.07 -1.03 6.46
C ASP A 116 19.06 -0.90 8.00
N HIS A 117 17.90 -1.11 8.63
CA HIS A 117 17.75 -1.15 10.09
C HIS A 117 17.88 -2.56 10.70
N GLY A 118 18.24 -3.57 9.90
CA GLY A 118 18.49 -4.93 10.37
C GLY A 118 17.24 -5.80 10.57
N PHE A 119 16.08 -5.38 10.07
CA PHE A 119 14.81 -6.14 10.20
C PHE A 119 14.61 -7.17 9.09
N ILE A 120 15.64 -7.89 8.71
CA ILE A 120 15.66 -8.79 7.54
C ILE A 120 14.72 -9.97 7.71
N ASP A 121 14.82 -10.70 8.84
CA ASP A 121 14.10 -11.96 9.04
C ASP A 121 12.57 -11.78 9.00
N CYS A 122 12.07 -10.72 9.63
CA CYS A 122 10.63 -10.47 9.67
C CYS A 122 10.12 -9.94 8.31
N GLN A 123 10.92 -9.20 7.55
CA GLN A 123 10.55 -8.76 6.22
C GLN A 123 10.56 -9.92 5.22
N PHE A 124 11.54 -10.80 5.32
CA PHE A 124 11.56 -12.02 4.51
C PHE A 124 10.31 -12.88 4.76
N ALA A 125 9.96 -13.12 6.02
CA ALA A 125 8.74 -13.86 6.38
C ALA A 125 7.45 -13.17 5.85
N TYR A 126 7.41 -11.85 5.87
CA TYR A 126 6.27 -11.09 5.35
C TYR A 126 6.20 -11.14 3.83
N ALA A 127 7.31 -10.98 3.13
CA ALA A 127 7.36 -11.05 1.67
C ALA A 127 7.00 -12.43 1.11
N GLU A 128 7.34 -13.51 1.83
CA GLU A 128 6.91 -14.86 1.44
C GLU A 128 5.40 -15.09 1.63
N TYR A 129 4.76 -14.35 2.54
CA TYR A 129 3.34 -14.47 2.82
C TYR A 129 2.46 -13.70 1.82
N VAL A 130 2.88 -12.51 1.42
CA VAL A 130 2.16 -11.66 0.45
C VAL A 130 2.56 -12.02 -0.97
#